data_7912bb846ae03d68646d94c1b9390141
#
_entry.id   7912bb846ae03d68646d94c1b9390141
#
_cell.length_a   1.000
_cell.length_b   1.000
_cell.length_c   1.000
_cell.angle_alpha   90.00
_cell.angle_beta   90.00
_cell.angle_gamma   90.00
#
_symmetry.space_group_name_H-M   'P 1'
#
loop_
_entity.id
_entity.type
_entity.pdbx_description
1 polymer ?
#
loop_
_entity_poly.entity_id
_entity_poly.type
_entity_poly.pdbx_seq_one_letter_code
_entity_poly.pdbx_strand_id
1 'polypeptide(L)'
;MALEQAGTLTADSFRRGVFIGTGIGGIATLEEQILIRHEKGSRRVSPFMVPMMMPNAAPAAVSMRHGFQGPAENTCTACAAGTHALANAARLIAHGRCDVVLAGGSEAPFVETAIAGFTNMTAFSSVGISRPFDAERDGFVMGEGAGIMLLEEWDMAVERGATILAEILGGASTADAHHITAPSPGRSEEHTSELQSHHNLVCRRLLEKKK
;
A
#
# COMPACT_ATOMS: atom_id res chain seq x y z
N MET A 1 12.48 9.69 4.87
CA MET A 1 11.37 10.23 5.72
C MET A 1 10.97 9.22 6.82
N ALA A 2 10.21 8.13 6.59
CA ALA A 2 9.81 7.21 7.69
C ALA A 2 11.00 6.66 8.48
N LEU A 3 12.05 6.18 7.84
CA LEU A 3 13.27 5.71 8.49
C LEU A 3 14.05 6.81 9.21
N GLU A 4 14.10 8.01 8.65
CA GLU A 4 14.74 9.17 9.28
C GLU A 4 14.01 9.58 10.55
N GLN A 5 12.66 9.56 10.52
CA GLN A 5 11.83 9.83 11.70
C GLN A 5 11.99 8.75 12.78
N ALA A 6 12.14 7.50 12.37
CA ALA A 6 12.28 6.39 13.30
C ALA A 6 13.64 6.35 14.01
N GLY A 7 14.68 7.00 13.45
CA GLY A 7 16.04 6.98 14.00
C GLY A 7 16.73 5.64 13.78
N THR A 8 17.68 5.31 14.67
CA THR A 8 18.48 4.09 14.55
C THR A 8 17.68 2.85 14.95
N LEU A 9 17.64 1.86 14.06
CA LEU A 9 17.00 0.57 14.30
C LEU A 9 17.99 -0.43 14.89
N THR A 10 17.60 -1.14 15.94
CA THR A 10 18.41 -2.15 16.64
C THR A 10 18.19 -3.57 16.11
N ALA A 11 17.07 -3.84 15.42
CA ALA A 11 16.75 -5.15 14.86
C ALA A 11 17.84 -5.65 13.89
N ASP A 12 18.04 -6.96 13.81
CA ASP A 12 18.88 -7.61 12.81
C ASP A 12 18.34 -7.39 11.39
N SER A 13 19.21 -7.28 10.39
CA SER A 13 18.83 -7.05 9.00
C SER A 13 17.89 -8.12 8.42
N PHE A 14 18.06 -9.39 8.82
CA PHE A 14 17.19 -10.50 8.41
C PHE A 14 15.80 -10.48 9.08
N ARG A 15 15.65 -9.67 10.11
CA ARG A 15 14.38 -9.47 10.81
C ARG A 15 13.68 -8.15 10.42
N ARG A 16 14.26 -7.42 9.45
CA ARG A 16 13.67 -6.20 8.88
C ARG A 16 13.01 -6.52 7.55
N GLY A 17 11.69 -6.37 7.47
CA GLY A 17 10.89 -6.63 6.27
C GLY A 17 10.44 -5.37 5.54
N VAL A 18 9.96 -5.53 4.30
CA VAL A 18 9.37 -4.47 3.47
C VAL A 18 8.09 -4.97 2.83
N PHE A 19 6.96 -4.33 3.11
CA PHE A 19 5.64 -4.68 2.58
C PHE A 19 5.00 -3.44 1.95
N ILE A 20 5.06 -3.33 0.63
CA ILE A 20 4.49 -2.18 -0.09
C ILE A 20 3.44 -2.67 -1.08
N GLY A 21 2.19 -2.26 -0.85
CA GLY A 21 1.08 -2.56 -1.74
C GLY A 21 1.00 -1.61 -2.92
N THR A 22 0.52 -2.12 -4.05
CA THR A 22 0.16 -1.33 -5.23
C THR A 22 -1.05 -1.95 -5.91
N GLY A 23 -1.85 -1.16 -6.60
CA GLY A 23 -3.00 -1.64 -7.36
C GLY A 23 -2.58 -2.20 -8.73
N ILE A 24 -1.60 -1.59 -9.37
CA ILE A 24 -1.25 -1.89 -10.77
C ILE A 24 0.23 -2.25 -10.92
N GLY A 25 1.12 -1.64 -10.16
CA GLY A 25 2.57 -1.77 -10.34
C GLY A 25 3.10 -0.85 -11.44
N GLY A 26 4.10 -1.29 -12.19
CA GLY A 26 4.83 -0.46 -13.15
C GLY A 26 4.14 -0.26 -14.49
N ILE A 27 2.88 0.17 -14.51
CA ILE A 27 2.09 0.38 -15.73
C ILE A 27 2.74 1.37 -16.70
N ALA A 28 3.37 2.42 -16.20
CA ALA A 28 4.07 3.40 -17.04
C ALA A 28 5.22 2.76 -17.82
N THR A 29 6.01 1.92 -17.15
CA THR A 29 7.07 1.16 -17.82
C THR A 29 6.49 0.22 -18.87
N LEU A 30 5.40 -0.47 -18.56
CA LEU A 30 4.77 -1.40 -19.49
C LEU A 30 4.27 -0.68 -20.74
N GLU A 31 3.53 0.42 -20.58
CA GLU A 31 2.99 1.22 -21.70
C GLU A 31 4.13 1.75 -22.57
N GLU A 32 5.14 2.38 -22.00
CA GLU A 32 6.29 2.90 -22.73
C GLU A 32 7.00 1.80 -23.55
N GLN A 33 7.25 0.66 -22.95
CA GLN A 33 7.98 -0.42 -23.62
C GLN A 33 7.14 -1.13 -24.69
N ILE A 34 5.80 -1.14 -24.58
CA ILE A 34 4.89 -1.59 -25.63
C ILE A 34 4.99 -0.65 -26.84
N LEU A 35 4.97 0.66 -26.63
CA LEU A 35 5.11 1.66 -27.69
C LEU A 35 6.49 1.56 -28.37
N ILE A 36 7.57 1.45 -27.59
CA ILE A 36 8.93 1.24 -28.14
C ILE A 36 8.98 -0.04 -29.01
N ARG A 37 8.39 -1.14 -28.52
CA ARG A 37 8.33 -2.38 -29.28
C ARG A 37 7.58 -2.20 -30.61
N HIS A 38 6.47 -1.47 -30.59
CA HIS A 38 5.65 -1.22 -31.76
C HIS A 38 6.40 -0.36 -32.80
N GLU A 39 7.01 0.74 -32.37
CA GLU A 39 7.66 1.72 -33.22
C GLU A 39 9.05 1.29 -33.68
N LYS A 40 9.86 0.68 -32.82
CA LYS A 40 11.29 0.47 -32.98
C LYS A 40 11.70 -1.01 -33.01
N GLY A 41 10.74 -1.91 -32.81
CA GLY A 41 10.96 -3.35 -32.84
C GLY A 41 11.46 -3.94 -31.51
N SER A 42 11.33 -5.26 -31.37
CA SER A 42 11.57 -5.99 -30.11
C SER A 42 12.99 -5.85 -29.56
N ARG A 43 13.99 -5.62 -30.40
CA ARG A 43 15.40 -5.43 -29.97
C ARG A 43 15.64 -4.13 -29.20
N ARG A 44 14.70 -3.19 -29.23
CA ARG A 44 14.80 -1.88 -28.58
C ARG A 44 14.09 -1.85 -27.22
N VAL A 45 13.36 -2.91 -26.87
CA VAL A 45 12.74 -3.05 -25.53
C VAL A 45 13.83 -3.11 -24.47
N SER A 46 13.65 -2.36 -23.40
CA SER A 46 14.60 -2.32 -22.28
C SER A 46 14.76 -3.68 -21.60
N PRO A 47 15.97 -4.14 -21.30
CA PRO A 47 16.17 -5.34 -20.47
C PRO A 47 15.66 -5.16 -19.04
N PHE A 48 15.45 -3.92 -18.58
CA PHE A 48 14.91 -3.61 -17.27
C PHE A 48 13.38 -3.53 -17.24
N MET A 49 12.70 -3.72 -18.39
CA MET A 49 11.25 -3.67 -18.47
C MET A 49 10.61 -4.59 -17.43
N VAL A 50 11.01 -5.86 -17.39
CA VAL A 50 10.40 -6.85 -16.50
C VAL A 50 10.57 -6.48 -15.03
N PRO A 51 11.78 -6.25 -14.48
CA PRO A 51 11.92 -5.89 -13.07
C PRO A 51 11.26 -4.56 -12.70
N MET A 52 11.12 -3.61 -13.64
CA MET A 52 10.49 -2.32 -13.36
C MET A 52 8.97 -2.35 -13.46
N MET A 53 8.38 -3.27 -14.24
CA MET A 53 6.92 -3.37 -14.33
C MET A 53 6.30 -4.24 -13.23
N MET A 54 7.09 -5.07 -12.56
CA MET A 54 6.58 -6.00 -11.56
C MET A 54 6.04 -5.26 -10.33
N PRO A 55 4.87 -5.66 -9.78
CA PRO A 55 4.29 -5.01 -8.59
C PRO A 55 5.23 -5.01 -7.37
N ASN A 56 6.11 -5.99 -7.25
CA ASN A 56 7.09 -6.07 -6.16
C ASN A 56 8.37 -5.24 -6.38
N ALA A 57 8.43 -4.42 -7.43
CA ALA A 57 9.59 -3.54 -7.68
C ALA A 57 9.84 -2.55 -6.53
N ALA A 58 8.76 -1.98 -5.96
CA ALA A 58 8.88 -1.03 -4.86
C ALA A 58 9.47 -1.64 -3.58
N PRO A 59 8.95 -2.74 -3.02
CA PRO A 59 9.57 -3.37 -1.84
C PRO A 59 10.98 -3.87 -2.13
N ALA A 60 11.27 -4.39 -3.33
CA ALA A 60 12.62 -4.83 -3.70
C ALA A 60 13.61 -3.65 -3.72
N ALA A 61 13.23 -2.51 -4.31
CA ALA A 61 14.08 -1.31 -4.35
C ALA A 61 14.38 -0.77 -2.95
N VAL A 62 13.37 -0.75 -2.07
CA VAL A 62 13.53 -0.30 -0.66
C VAL A 62 14.43 -1.27 0.11
N SER A 63 14.21 -2.59 -0.03
CA SER A 63 15.04 -3.63 0.57
C SER A 63 16.51 -3.45 0.21
N MET A 64 16.81 -3.35 -1.08
CA MET A 64 18.19 -3.14 -1.57
C MET A 64 18.80 -1.85 -1.07
N ARG A 65 18.04 -0.75 -1.08
CA ARG A 65 18.53 0.57 -0.70
C ARG A 65 18.88 0.68 0.80
N HIS A 66 18.14 -0.02 1.65
CA HIS A 66 18.25 0.11 3.10
C HIS A 66 18.81 -1.14 3.78
N GLY A 67 19.18 -2.18 3.03
CA GLY A 67 19.76 -3.41 3.56
C GLY A 67 18.78 -4.21 4.43
N PHE A 68 17.48 -4.18 4.11
CA PHE A 68 16.47 -4.98 4.78
C PHE A 68 16.45 -6.37 4.14
N GLN A 69 16.91 -7.37 4.85
CA GLN A 69 17.12 -8.73 4.36
C GLN A 69 16.04 -9.73 4.80
N GLY A 70 15.05 -9.26 5.55
CA GLY A 70 13.85 -10.02 5.87
C GLY A 70 12.89 -10.10 4.68
N PRO A 71 11.64 -10.56 4.88
CA PRO A 71 10.65 -10.67 3.83
C PRO A 71 10.43 -9.35 3.09
N ALA A 72 10.46 -9.39 1.75
CA ALA A 72 10.17 -8.25 0.89
C ALA A 72 9.03 -8.64 -0.06
N GLU A 73 7.83 -8.17 0.24
CA GLU A 73 6.60 -8.63 -0.42
C GLU A 73 5.74 -7.47 -0.90
N ASN A 74 4.95 -7.76 -1.93
CA ASN A 74 3.92 -6.86 -2.43
C ASN A 74 2.54 -7.44 -2.18
N THR A 75 1.61 -6.58 -1.77
CA THR A 75 0.19 -6.89 -1.70
C THR A 75 -0.51 -6.15 -2.85
N CYS A 76 -1.07 -6.89 -3.81
CA CYS A 76 -1.77 -6.32 -4.95
C CYS A 76 -3.28 -6.60 -4.83
N THR A 77 -3.98 -5.71 -4.13
CA THR A 77 -5.43 -5.80 -3.87
C THR A 77 -6.12 -4.47 -4.17
N ALA A 78 -5.84 -3.93 -5.35
CA ALA A 78 -6.37 -2.65 -5.83
C ALA A 78 -6.21 -1.53 -4.77
N CYS A 79 -7.24 -0.72 -4.54
CA CYS A 79 -7.20 0.42 -3.60
C CYS A 79 -6.95 0.02 -2.14
N ALA A 80 -7.20 -1.24 -1.76
CA ALA A 80 -6.95 -1.77 -0.42
C ALA A 80 -5.50 -2.24 -0.20
N ALA A 81 -4.65 -2.22 -1.24
CA ALA A 81 -3.33 -2.83 -1.21
C ALA A 81 -2.43 -2.29 -0.08
N GLY A 82 -2.42 -0.98 0.14
CA GLY A 82 -1.64 -0.35 1.21
C GLY A 82 -2.11 -0.77 2.61
N THR A 83 -3.42 -0.81 2.84
CA THR A 83 -4.01 -1.25 4.12
C THR A 83 -3.74 -2.73 4.37
N HIS A 84 -3.87 -3.58 3.35
CA HIS A 84 -3.54 -4.99 3.46
C HIS A 84 -2.05 -5.23 3.72
N ALA A 85 -1.18 -4.43 3.11
CA ALA A 85 0.26 -4.49 3.38
C ALA A 85 0.58 -4.19 4.86
N LEU A 86 -0.05 -3.15 5.44
CA LEU A 86 0.07 -2.83 6.87
C LEU A 86 -0.42 -3.97 7.76
N ALA A 87 -1.59 -4.54 7.46
CA ALA A 87 -2.16 -5.65 8.22
C ALA A 87 -1.28 -6.91 8.16
N ASN A 88 -0.73 -7.23 6.98
CA ASN A 88 0.16 -8.38 6.80
C ASN A 88 1.49 -8.17 7.54
N ALA A 89 2.06 -6.97 7.46
CA ALA A 89 3.27 -6.60 8.19
C ALA A 89 3.09 -6.74 9.71
N ALA A 90 1.99 -6.21 10.24
CA ALA A 90 1.66 -6.33 11.67
C ALA A 90 1.53 -7.79 12.12
N ARG A 91 0.91 -8.66 11.30
CA ARG A 91 0.83 -10.09 11.59
C ARG A 91 2.21 -10.77 11.64
N LEU A 92 3.14 -10.39 10.75
CA LEU A 92 4.50 -10.96 10.77
C LEU A 92 5.24 -10.57 12.05
N ILE A 93 5.08 -9.34 12.52
CA ILE A 93 5.66 -8.89 13.79
C ILE A 93 5.00 -9.65 14.95
N ALA A 94 3.67 -9.70 15.00
CA ALA A 94 2.93 -10.40 16.05
C ALA A 94 3.27 -11.90 16.14
N HIS A 95 3.61 -12.52 15.00
CA HIS A 95 4.04 -13.92 14.96
C HIS A 95 5.57 -14.10 15.17
N GLY A 96 6.30 -13.05 15.53
CA GLY A 96 7.73 -13.10 15.77
C GLY A 96 8.58 -13.42 14.54
N ARG A 97 8.07 -13.15 13.32
CA ARG A 97 8.80 -13.40 12.06
C ARG A 97 9.68 -12.22 11.66
N CYS A 98 9.27 -11.02 12.01
CA CYS A 98 10.01 -9.77 11.85
C CYS A 98 9.97 -8.98 13.15
N ASP A 99 10.95 -8.12 13.35
CA ASP A 99 10.96 -7.16 14.45
C ASP A 99 10.60 -5.76 13.93
N VAL A 100 10.98 -5.46 12.68
CA VAL A 100 10.72 -4.18 12.02
C VAL A 100 10.22 -4.43 10.60
N VAL A 101 9.20 -3.71 10.17
CA VAL A 101 8.69 -3.76 8.80
C VAL A 101 8.36 -2.36 8.30
N LEU A 102 8.91 -1.98 7.14
CA LEU A 102 8.41 -0.85 6.37
C LEU A 102 7.18 -1.29 5.61
N ALA A 103 6.03 -0.70 5.89
CA ALA A 103 4.76 -1.11 5.30
C ALA A 103 3.91 0.08 4.84
N GLY A 104 3.13 -0.13 3.79
CA GLY A 104 2.23 0.88 3.25
C GLY A 104 1.89 0.64 1.79
N GLY A 105 1.64 1.68 1.04
CA GLY A 105 1.31 1.61 -0.38
C GLY A 105 1.99 2.68 -1.21
N SER A 106 2.14 2.39 -2.49
CA SER A 106 2.60 3.35 -3.49
C SER A 106 1.90 3.09 -4.82
N GLU A 107 1.57 4.16 -5.54
CA GLU A 107 0.96 4.08 -6.87
C GLU A 107 1.40 5.26 -7.74
N ALA A 108 1.68 4.99 -9.03
CA ALA A 108 2.01 5.99 -10.04
C ALA A 108 1.35 5.61 -11.39
N PRO A 109 0.03 5.85 -11.54
CA PRO A 109 -0.75 5.34 -12.66
C PRO A 109 -1.00 6.35 -13.77
N PHE A 110 -0.38 7.53 -13.79
CA PHE A 110 -0.64 8.58 -14.78
C PHE A 110 -0.07 8.25 -16.15
N VAL A 111 -0.75 7.33 -16.85
CA VAL A 111 -0.50 6.98 -18.24
C VAL A 111 -1.79 7.03 -19.04
N GLU A 112 -1.69 7.23 -20.36
CA GLU A 112 -2.85 7.37 -21.23
C GLU A 112 -3.80 6.18 -21.17
N THR A 113 -3.26 4.96 -21.17
CA THR A 113 -4.07 3.73 -21.10
C THR A 113 -4.87 3.62 -19.80
N ALA A 114 -4.27 3.96 -18.66
CA ALA A 114 -4.97 3.92 -17.38
C ALA A 114 -6.06 5.01 -17.31
N ILE A 115 -5.75 6.24 -17.74
CA ILE A 115 -6.71 7.34 -17.79
C ILE A 115 -7.86 6.99 -18.71
N ALA A 116 -7.60 6.48 -19.92
CA ALA A 116 -8.63 6.07 -20.86
C ALA A 116 -9.53 4.95 -20.29
N GLY A 117 -8.91 3.95 -19.61
CA GLY A 117 -9.64 2.87 -18.97
C GLY A 117 -10.64 3.39 -17.92
N PHE A 118 -10.21 4.22 -16.99
CA PHE A 118 -11.08 4.80 -15.96
C PHE A 118 -12.09 5.79 -16.52
N THR A 119 -11.74 6.53 -17.58
CA THR A 119 -12.68 7.41 -18.29
C THR A 119 -13.81 6.60 -18.92
N ASN A 120 -13.49 5.51 -19.61
CA ASN A 120 -14.48 4.63 -20.25
C ASN A 120 -15.35 3.89 -19.22
N MET A 121 -14.86 3.67 -18.01
CA MET A 121 -15.63 3.17 -16.88
C MET A 121 -16.56 4.24 -16.26
N THR A 122 -16.47 5.51 -16.68
CA THR A 122 -17.18 6.65 -16.06
C THR A 122 -16.87 6.77 -14.56
N ALA A 123 -15.63 6.46 -14.15
CA ALA A 123 -15.26 6.38 -12.75
C ALA A 123 -14.74 7.71 -12.19
N PHE A 124 -14.33 8.65 -13.05
CA PHE A 124 -13.82 9.94 -12.62
C PHE A 124 -14.93 10.92 -12.21
N SER A 125 -14.63 11.78 -11.24
CA SER A 125 -15.46 12.93 -10.90
C SER A 125 -15.60 13.86 -12.11
N SER A 126 -16.84 14.24 -12.43
CA SER A 126 -17.13 15.17 -13.52
C SER A 126 -16.74 16.61 -13.20
N VAL A 127 -16.63 16.93 -11.90
CA VAL A 127 -16.24 18.28 -11.41
C VAL A 127 -14.79 18.35 -10.97
N GLY A 128 -14.05 17.24 -11.02
CA GLY A 128 -12.62 17.17 -10.67
C GLY A 128 -12.32 17.37 -9.18
N ILE A 129 -13.27 17.08 -8.29
CA ILE A 129 -13.12 17.23 -6.85
C ILE A 129 -13.25 15.86 -6.16
N SER A 130 -12.24 15.48 -5.37
CA SER A 130 -12.33 14.30 -4.50
C SER A 130 -13.16 14.64 -3.26
N ARG A 131 -14.26 13.92 -3.05
CA ARG A 131 -15.22 14.12 -1.96
C ARG A 131 -15.49 12.81 -1.23
N PRO A 132 -14.50 12.25 -0.49
CA PRO A 132 -14.70 11.02 0.27
C PRO A 132 -15.85 11.18 1.27
N PHE A 133 -16.75 10.19 1.33
CA PHE A 133 -17.91 10.14 2.23
C PHE A 133 -18.97 11.23 2.04
N ASP A 134 -18.82 12.16 1.09
CA ASP A 134 -19.79 13.21 0.78
C ASP A 134 -21.01 12.62 0.06
N ALA A 135 -22.21 13.13 0.37
CA ALA A 135 -23.45 12.74 -0.32
C ALA A 135 -23.44 13.13 -1.80
N GLU A 136 -22.73 14.21 -2.16
CA GLU A 136 -22.64 14.74 -3.53
C GLU A 136 -21.39 14.21 -4.28
N ARG A 137 -20.73 13.16 -3.80
CA ARG A 137 -19.60 12.57 -4.52
C ARG A 137 -20.06 11.99 -5.85
N ASP A 138 -19.30 12.26 -6.90
CA ASP A 138 -19.65 11.89 -8.29
C ASP A 138 -18.60 11.03 -9.00
N GLY A 139 -17.58 10.63 -8.30
CA GLY A 139 -16.46 9.83 -8.82
C GLY A 139 -15.17 10.12 -8.06
N PHE A 140 -14.07 9.51 -8.50
CA PHE A 140 -12.77 9.75 -7.88
C PHE A 140 -11.89 10.69 -8.73
N VAL A 141 -10.85 11.21 -8.12
CA VAL A 141 -9.78 11.96 -8.79
C VAL A 141 -8.50 11.13 -8.69
N MET A 142 -7.92 10.77 -9.83
CA MET A 142 -6.67 9.99 -9.86
C MET A 142 -5.54 10.78 -9.21
N GLY A 143 -4.70 10.07 -8.44
CA GLY A 143 -3.53 10.62 -7.78
C GLY A 143 -2.34 9.67 -7.88
N GLU A 144 -1.15 10.20 -7.67
CA GLU A 144 0.09 9.46 -7.49
C GLU A 144 0.68 9.75 -6.13
N GLY A 145 1.31 8.76 -5.53
CA GLY A 145 1.95 8.97 -4.24
C GLY A 145 2.39 7.70 -3.54
N ALA A 146 2.97 7.88 -2.37
CA ALA A 146 3.34 6.80 -1.46
C ALA A 146 3.08 7.21 -0.01
N GLY A 147 2.51 6.28 0.76
CA GLY A 147 2.36 6.40 2.21
C GLY A 147 2.99 5.18 2.87
N ILE A 148 4.08 5.39 3.62
CA ILE A 148 4.85 4.31 4.26
C ILE A 148 4.97 4.58 5.74
N MET A 149 4.69 3.56 6.54
CA MET A 149 4.90 3.53 7.99
C MET A 149 6.01 2.56 8.34
N LEU A 150 6.74 2.84 9.40
CA LEU A 150 7.62 1.86 10.03
C LEU A 150 6.84 1.22 11.18
N LEU A 151 6.65 -0.08 11.10
CA LEU A 151 6.10 -0.91 12.15
C LEU A 151 7.26 -1.58 12.88
N GLU A 152 7.15 -1.65 14.20
CA GLU A 152 8.19 -2.23 15.04
C GLU A 152 7.55 -3.00 16.19
N GLU A 153 8.21 -4.05 16.63
CA GLU A 153 7.83 -4.80 17.82
C GLU A 153 7.82 -3.84 19.04
N TRP A 154 6.79 -3.94 19.88
CA TRP A 154 6.50 -2.96 20.92
C TRP A 154 7.63 -2.82 21.95
N ASP A 155 8.11 -3.92 22.51
CA ASP A 155 9.12 -3.88 23.57
C ASP A 155 10.46 -3.35 23.03
N MET A 156 10.83 -3.70 21.81
CA MET A 156 12.02 -3.16 21.14
C MET A 156 11.90 -1.65 20.88
N ALA A 157 10.72 -1.19 20.46
CA ALA A 157 10.49 0.24 20.25
C ALA A 157 10.60 1.03 21.57
N VAL A 158 10.07 0.49 22.66
CA VAL A 158 10.15 1.08 24.01
C VAL A 158 11.58 1.06 24.51
N GLU A 159 12.29 -0.07 24.40
CA GLU A 159 13.68 -0.22 24.88
C GLU A 159 14.64 0.77 24.23
N ARG A 160 14.50 1.01 22.91
CA ARG A 160 15.34 2.00 22.21
C ARG A 160 14.85 3.46 22.35
N GLY A 161 13.77 3.71 23.09
CA GLY A 161 13.21 5.05 23.31
C GLY A 161 12.57 5.66 22.05
N ALA A 162 11.94 4.84 21.20
CA ALA A 162 11.28 5.31 19.99
C ALA A 162 10.08 6.22 20.30
N THR A 163 9.82 7.19 19.42
CA THR A 163 8.57 7.94 19.44
C THR A 163 7.46 7.09 18.82
N ILE A 164 6.63 6.46 19.66
CA ILE A 164 5.50 5.63 19.22
C ILE A 164 4.33 6.55 18.88
N LEU A 165 3.86 6.50 17.63
CA LEU A 165 2.77 7.32 17.12
C LEU A 165 1.40 6.66 17.29
N ALA A 166 1.35 5.34 17.17
CA ALA A 166 0.12 4.54 17.29
C ALA A 166 0.48 3.07 17.52
N GLU A 167 -0.48 2.29 18.01
CA GLU A 167 -0.42 0.84 18.10
C GLU A 167 -1.35 0.21 17.05
N ILE A 168 -0.88 -0.81 16.33
CA ILE A 168 -1.72 -1.62 15.44
C ILE A 168 -2.17 -2.86 16.20
N LEU A 169 -3.45 -2.89 16.57
CA LEU A 169 -4.04 -4.00 17.29
C LEU A 169 -4.42 -5.18 16.38
N GLY A 170 -4.50 -4.94 15.06
CA GLY A 170 -4.71 -6.00 14.09
C GLY A 170 -5.23 -5.53 12.72
N GLY A 171 -5.69 -6.46 11.87
CA GLY A 171 -6.22 -6.20 10.53
C GLY A 171 -7.08 -7.34 10.00
N ALA A 172 -8.16 -7.01 9.29
CA ALA A 172 -9.05 -7.95 8.61
C ALA A 172 -9.10 -7.69 7.11
N SER A 173 -9.41 -8.72 6.34
CA SER A 173 -9.66 -8.66 4.91
C SER A 173 -10.96 -9.36 4.59
N THR A 174 -11.81 -8.75 3.79
CA THR A 174 -13.08 -9.32 3.33
C THR A 174 -13.26 -9.10 1.84
N ALA A 175 -14.20 -9.81 1.25
CA ALA A 175 -14.60 -9.64 -0.13
C ALA A 175 -16.14 -9.62 -0.22
N ASP A 176 -16.67 -8.75 -1.07
CA ASP A 176 -18.13 -8.65 -1.30
C ASP A 176 -18.71 -9.86 -2.01
N ALA A 177 -17.91 -10.56 -2.82
CA ALA A 177 -18.32 -11.69 -3.65
C ALA A 177 -19.59 -11.39 -4.51
N HIS A 178 -19.71 -10.14 -4.99
CA HIS A 178 -20.91 -9.65 -5.67
C HIS A 178 -20.64 -9.30 -7.14
N HIS A 179 -19.75 -8.36 -7.41
CA HIS A 179 -19.47 -7.85 -8.76
C HIS A 179 -18.00 -7.47 -8.88
N ILE A 180 -17.46 -7.44 -10.11
CA ILE A 180 -16.04 -7.19 -10.34
C ILE A 180 -15.61 -5.74 -9.96
N THR A 181 -16.53 -4.78 -10.07
CA THR A 181 -16.25 -3.35 -9.80
C THR A 181 -17.29 -2.67 -8.90
N ALA A 182 -18.54 -3.12 -8.90
CA ALA A 182 -19.59 -2.49 -8.11
C ALA A 182 -19.66 -3.06 -6.69
N PRO A 183 -19.79 -2.22 -5.66
CA PRO A 183 -19.99 -2.69 -4.28
C PRO A 183 -21.34 -3.39 -4.15
N SER A 184 -21.45 -4.31 -3.18
CA SER A 184 -22.69 -5.02 -2.89
C SER A 184 -23.75 -4.06 -2.35
N PRO A 185 -24.98 -4.04 -2.90
CA PRO A 185 -26.05 -3.19 -2.41
C PRO A 185 -26.34 -3.46 -0.92
N GLY A 186 -26.46 -2.39 -0.13
CA GLY A 186 -26.75 -2.47 1.31
C GLY A 186 -25.58 -2.90 2.21
N ARG A 187 -24.39 -3.11 1.64
CA ARG A 187 -23.15 -3.23 2.39
C ARG A 187 -22.34 -1.94 2.22
N SER A 188 -22.49 -1.00 3.12
CA SER A 188 -21.47 0.03 3.28
C SER A 188 -20.26 -0.62 3.97
N GLU A 189 -19.06 -0.14 3.68
CA GLU A 189 -17.82 -0.61 4.33
C GLU A 189 -17.89 -0.50 5.86
N GLU A 190 -18.65 0.45 6.38
CA GLU A 190 -18.93 0.66 7.78
C GLU A 190 -19.55 -0.57 8.46
N HIS A 191 -20.53 -1.21 7.84
CA HIS A 191 -21.17 -2.42 8.39
C HIS A 191 -20.30 -3.67 8.29
N THR A 192 -19.43 -3.74 7.29
CA THR A 192 -18.53 -4.90 7.13
C THR A 192 -17.43 -4.92 8.19
N SER A 193 -16.91 -3.76 8.59
CA SER A 193 -15.92 -3.64 9.65
C SER A 193 -16.52 -3.91 11.04
N GLU A 194 -17.75 -3.52 11.31
CA GLU A 194 -18.45 -3.80 12.58
C GLU A 194 -18.75 -5.29 12.79
N LEU A 195 -19.19 -5.99 11.76
CA LEU A 195 -19.49 -7.43 11.83
C LEU A 195 -18.24 -8.29 12.09
N GLN A 196 -17.06 -7.78 11.81
CA GLN A 196 -15.78 -8.47 12.04
C GLN A 196 -15.05 -8.01 13.30
N SER A 197 -15.50 -6.94 13.94
CA SER A 197 -14.89 -6.37 15.15
C SER A 197 -15.09 -7.20 16.42
N HIS A 198 -15.76 -8.34 16.35
CA HIS A 198 -15.78 -9.32 17.44
C HIS A 198 -14.41 -9.94 17.76
N HIS A 199 -13.37 -9.64 16.97
CA HIS A 199 -11.98 -9.96 17.25
C HIS A 199 -11.14 -8.67 17.19
N ASN A 200 -11.27 -7.84 18.20
CA ASN A 200 -10.41 -6.74 18.62
C ASN A 200 -9.41 -6.20 17.59
N LEU A 201 -9.86 -5.28 16.75
CA LEU A 201 -8.99 -4.61 15.80
C LEU A 201 -9.30 -3.11 15.73
N VAL A 202 -8.72 -2.35 16.66
CA VAL A 202 -8.81 -0.90 16.67
C VAL A 202 -7.42 -0.31 16.53
N CYS A 203 -7.20 0.47 15.47
CA CYS A 203 -6.04 1.35 15.42
C CYS A 203 -6.32 2.53 16.37
N ARG A 204 -5.74 2.53 17.56
CA ARG A 204 -5.79 3.67 18.48
C ARG A 204 -4.69 4.65 18.10
N ARG A 205 -5.06 5.73 17.46
CA ARG A 205 -4.21 6.91 17.40
C ARG A 205 -4.21 7.54 18.81
N LEU A 206 -3.07 7.48 19.49
CA LEU A 206 -2.87 8.28 20.68
C LEU A 206 -2.79 9.74 20.25
N LEU A 207 -3.91 10.45 20.36
CA LEU A 207 -3.91 11.90 20.27
C LEU A 207 -3.26 12.41 21.57
N GLU A 208 -2.01 12.83 21.50
CA GLU A 208 -1.43 13.67 22.53
C GLU A 208 -2.31 14.92 22.65
N LYS A 209 -3.03 15.02 23.78
CA LYS A 209 -3.61 16.30 24.20
C LYS A 209 -2.41 17.19 24.51
N LYS A 210 -2.07 18.12 23.62
CA LYS A 210 -1.26 19.27 24.02
C LYS A 210 -1.99 19.97 25.15
N LYS A 211 -1.37 20.00 26.34
CA LYS A 211 -1.72 20.92 27.41
C LYS A 211 -1.34 22.34 27.04
#